data_cfe6ce261a43ab7d5a8ecb091cb0f841
#
_entry.id   cfe6ce261a43ab7d5a8ecb091cb0f841
#
_cell.length_a   1.000
_cell.length_b   1.000
_cell.length_c   1.000
_cell.angle_alpha   90.00
_cell.angle_beta   90.00
_cell.angle_gamma   90.00
#
_symmetry.space_group_name_H-M   'P 1'
#
loop_
_entity.id
_entity.type
_entity.pdbx_description
1 polymer ?
#
loop_
_entity_poly.entity_id
_entity_poly.type
_entity_poly.pdbx_seq_one_letter_code
_entity_poly.pdbx_strand_id
1 'polypeptide(L)'
;PYRRQRQMCIRDSQEGDAVTFMYGADADALPGQVLGSVDVIGPDVNGNNTRWGSASNVSLPEGSTAQDFIETVLKAKRVDYKASQSGAYWFLNSVTSPFDHKPYVWDTATNKNWHLYINGEPSLLCANQITLKSGDKVTLAYTTDNSPMPDPDKIVVDPSATTPDWDAEWAGYGNSGNGSTVTDAKTPAQAAGLKWAFDWKAESGQQYANCSEPVIANGFVYIATENELIKIDSSTGKKVASAPLASKVSYTSRPIYTNGLIIVPLNGGAVQAITADKLICKWLTPGLTDLTQSSCTVVSDGEYVYVGSVDISYDENYNATYGNGSFARIKIATGEVSWQTIDPAEGYYWTGAALTDKYAIVPTSAGTLKCIDKTTGDVVSTIKLGAVANADCIADPSNGSTFYQMTHDGKLHVISLSAKGVLSEQKTVDLGLTNNLSAPAVSGDNLIVGGQTATG
;
A
#
# COMPACT_ATOMS: atom_id res chain seq x y z
N PRO A 1 21.87 -2.37 -22.79
CA PRO A 1 21.53 -2.40 -21.37
C PRO A 1 22.20 -1.21 -20.69
N TYR A 2 21.45 -0.11 -20.50
CA TYR A 2 21.94 1.05 -19.78
C TYR A 2 21.93 0.70 -18.29
N ARG A 3 23.09 0.37 -17.73
CA ARG A 3 23.30 0.35 -16.29
C ARG A 3 23.24 1.79 -15.80
N ARG A 4 22.27 2.13 -14.95
CA ARG A 4 22.29 3.39 -14.21
C ARG A 4 23.54 3.40 -13.35
N GLN A 5 24.46 4.32 -13.61
CA GLN A 5 25.53 4.65 -12.66
C GLN A 5 24.84 5.25 -11.43
N ARG A 6 24.88 4.55 -10.31
CA ARG A 6 24.52 5.13 -9.02
C ARG A 6 25.56 6.18 -8.69
N GLN A 7 25.18 7.42 -8.61
CA GLN A 7 26.03 8.49 -8.08
C GLN A 7 26.17 8.26 -6.58
N MET A 8 27.33 7.79 -6.14
CA MET A 8 27.69 7.70 -4.73
C MET A 8 28.19 9.08 -4.30
N CYS A 9 27.41 9.78 -3.47
CA CYS A 9 27.87 11.01 -2.83
C CYS A 9 28.70 10.64 -1.58
N ILE A 10 30.01 10.74 -1.65
CA ILE A 10 30.90 10.66 -0.49
C ILE A 10 30.90 12.04 0.15
N ARG A 11 30.15 12.21 1.25
CA ARG A 11 29.99 13.51 1.90
C ARG A 11 31.02 13.83 2.99
N ASP A 12 31.65 12.80 3.57
CA ASP A 12 32.43 12.97 4.81
C ASP A 12 33.86 12.41 4.75
N SER A 13 34.43 12.18 3.55
CA SER A 13 35.83 11.78 3.41
C SER A 13 36.76 12.96 3.63
N GLN A 14 37.80 12.75 4.46
CA GLN A 14 38.87 13.71 4.71
C GLN A 14 40.10 13.42 3.84
N GLU A 15 41.01 14.39 3.71
CA GLU A 15 42.24 14.20 2.98
C GLU A 15 43.09 13.08 3.63
N GLY A 16 43.35 12.02 2.87
CA GLY A 16 44.02 10.80 3.32
C GLY A 16 43.17 9.58 3.49
N ASP A 17 41.84 9.68 3.36
CA ASP A 17 40.96 8.54 3.38
C ASP A 17 41.10 7.68 2.12
N ALA A 18 41.25 6.37 2.29
CA ALA A 18 41.28 5.44 1.19
C ALA A 18 39.86 5.10 0.78
N VAL A 19 39.45 5.48 -0.43
CA VAL A 19 38.16 5.14 -1.01
C VAL A 19 38.32 4.00 -1.99
N THR A 20 37.72 2.85 -1.69
CA THR A 20 37.74 1.68 -2.59
C THR A 20 36.41 1.58 -3.33
N PHE A 21 36.48 1.62 -4.66
CA PHE A 21 35.32 1.34 -5.52
C PHE A 21 35.36 -0.13 -5.92
N MET A 22 34.28 -0.85 -5.62
CA MET A 22 34.13 -2.23 -6.01
C MET A 22 32.92 -2.42 -6.92
N TYR A 23 33.08 -3.25 -7.92
CA TYR A 23 32.04 -3.66 -8.84
C TYR A 23 31.64 -5.10 -8.50
N GLY A 24 30.45 -5.27 -7.94
CA GLY A 24 29.87 -6.57 -7.60
C GLY A 24 28.38 -6.62 -7.88
N ALA A 25 27.77 -7.79 -7.76
CA ALA A 25 26.32 -7.90 -7.76
C ALA A 25 25.76 -7.25 -6.46
N ASP A 26 24.55 -6.71 -6.51
CA ASP A 26 23.92 -5.98 -5.39
C ASP A 26 23.76 -6.81 -4.08
N ALA A 27 23.98 -8.12 -4.16
CA ALA A 27 23.83 -9.06 -3.05
C ALA A 27 25.18 -9.60 -2.52
N ASP A 28 26.31 -9.16 -3.05
CA ASP A 28 27.61 -9.69 -2.65
C ASP A 28 28.21 -8.87 -1.50
N ALA A 29 28.69 -9.56 -0.46
CA ALA A 29 29.44 -8.91 0.61
C ALA A 29 30.76 -8.32 0.06
N LEU A 30 31.16 -7.17 0.59
CA LEU A 30 32.50 -6.66 0.33
C LEU A 30 33.55 -7.61 0.95
N PRO A 31 34.76 -7.74 0.37
CA PRO A 31 35.82 -8.54 0.98
C PRO A 31 36.07 -8.14 2.43
N GLY A 32 36.12 -9.14 3.32
CA GLY A 32 36.25 -8.93 4.77
C GLY A 32 34.98 -8.48 5.46
N GLN A 33 33.82 -8.54 4.79
CA GLN A 33 32.52 -8.25 5.37
C GLN A 33 31.56 -9.44 5.21
N VAL A 34 30.59 -9.48 6.13
CA VAL A 34 29.48 -10.41 6.11
C VAL A 34 28.17 -9.64 5.93
N LEU A 35 27.30 -10.13 5.06
CA LEU A 35 25.97 -9.61 4.82
C LEU A 35 24.93 -10.47 5.51
N GLY A 36 24.09 -9.86 6.33
CA GLY A 36 22.98 -10.55 6.98
C GLY A 36 21.70 -9.70 6.97
N SER A 37 20.63 -10.28 7.46
CA SER A 37 19.37 -9.55 7.71
C SER A 37 18.96 -9.69 9.16
N VAL A 38 18.25 -8.67 9.67
CA VAL A 38 17.76 -8.66 11.05
C VAL A 38 16.29 -8.26 11.06
N ASP A 39 15.48 -9.04 11.80
CA ASP A 39 14.11 -8.68 12.19
C ASP A 39 14.01 -8.62 13.71
N VAL A 40 13.42 -7.57 14.25
CA VAL A 40 13.01 -7.45 15.64
C VAL A 40 11.49 -7.46 15.69
N ILE A 41 10.90 -8.50 16.29
CA ILE A 41 9.46 -8.77 16.27
C ILE A 41 8.90 -8.66 17.67
N GLY A 42 7.87 -7.85 17.85
CA GLY A 42 7.13 -7.71 19.08
C GLY A 42 5.67 -7.39 18.82
N PRO A 43 4.83 -7.29 19.86
CA PRO A 43 3.41 -6.97 19.68
C PRO A 43 3.19 -5.50 19.34
N ASP A 44 2.21 -5.24 18.49
CA ASP A 44 1.62 -3.90 18.34
C ASP A 44 0.64 -3.60 19.49
N VAL A 45 -0.05 -2.46 19.42
CA VAL A 45 -1.05 -2.05 20.43
C VAL A 45 -2.26 -3.00 20.52
N ASN A 46 -2.47 -3.84 19.51
CA ASN A 46 -3.53 -4.83 19.45
C ASN A 46 -3.05 -6.24 19.87
N GLY A 47 -1.76 -6.41 20.13
CA GLY A 47 -1.13 -7.68 20.46
C GLY A 47 -0.71 -8.52 19.26
N ASN A 48 -0.79 -8.01 18.03
CA ASN A 48 -0.34 -8.71 16.83
C ASN A 48 1.19 -8.65 16.73
N ASN A 49 1.80 -9.75 16.30
CA ASN A 49 3.24 -9.76 16.02
C ASN A 49 3.56 -8.85 14.84
N THR A 50 4.43 -7.88 15.05
CA THR A 50 4.83 -6.94 14.02
C THR A 50 6.32 -6.60 14.14
N ARG A 51 6.92 -6.05 13.08
CA ARG A 51 8.32 -5.63 13.08
C ARG A 51 8.49 -4.31 13.82
N TRP A 52 9.32 -4.33 14.87
CA TRP A 52 9.77 -3.13 15.58
C TRP A 52 11.01 -2.53 14.93
N GLY A 53 11.77 -3.35 14.20
CA GLY A 53 12.90 -2.95 13.39
C GLY A 53 13.24 -4.06 12.42
N SER A 54 13.57 -3.70 11.19
CA SER A 54 13.99 -4.64 10.16
C SER A 54 15.03 -4.01 9.25
N ALA A 55 16.00 -4.78 8.85
CA ALA A 55 16.96 -4.40 7.82
C ALA A 55 17.44 -5.62 7.05
N SER A 56 17.43 -5.53 5.74
CA SER A 56 18.06 -6.46 4.83
C SER A 56 19.44 -5.92 4.40
N ASN A 57 20.35 -6.83 4.06
CA ASN A 57 21.69 -6.51 3.56
C ASN A 57 22.51 -5.63 4.54
N VAL A 58 22.40 -5.93 5.84
CA VAL A 58 23.26 -5.32 6.87
C VAL A 58 24.68 -5.84 6.64
N SER A 59 25.62 -4.92 6.38
CA SER A 59 27.03 -5.27 6.11
C SER A 59 27.88 -4.91 7.32
N LEU A 60 28.54 -5.92 7.90
CA LEU A 60 29.45 -5.77 9.04
C LEU A 60 30.77 -6.51 8.78
N PRO A 61 31.85 -6.22 9.51
CA PRO A 61 33.11 -6.93 9.37
C PRO A 61 32.98 -8.45 9.55
N GLU A 62 33.80 -9.23 8.85
CA GLU A 62 33.89 -10.67 9.06
C GLU A 62 34.23 -10.98 10.54
N GLY A 63 33.55 -11.98 11.10
CA GLY A 63 33.63 -12.30 12.52
C GLY A 63 32.61 -11.58 13.41
N SER A 64 31.80 -10.67 12.85
CA SER A 64 30.70 -10.03 13.59
C SER A 64 29.69 -11.04 14.06
N THR A 65 29.13 -10.79 15.24
CA THR A 65 28.20 -11.68 15.93
C THR A 65 26.73 -11.27 15.68
N ALA A 66 25.79 -12.14 16.03
CA ALA A 66 24.37 -11.79 16.00
C ALA A 66 24.03 -10.57 16.88
N GLN A 67 24.75 -10.37 18.01
CA GLN A 67 24.64 -9.15 18.82
C GLN A 67 24.97 -7.90 17.99
N ASP A 68 26.10 -7.88 17.26
CA ASP A 68 26.52 -6.72 16.49
C ASP A 68 25.48 -6.33 15.45
N PHE A 69 24.88 -7.32 14.80
CA PHE A 69 23.79 -7.11 13.84
C PHE A 69 22.53 -6.55 14.49
N ILE A 70 22.08 -7.13 15.62
CA ILE A 70 20.89 -6.67 16.36
C ILE A 70 21.08 -5.22 16.81
N GLU A 71 22.21 -4.92 17.45
CA GLU A 71 22.50 -3.57 17.96
C GLU A 71 22.58 -2.54 16.82
N THR A 72 23.19 -2.93 15.70
CA THR A 72 23.28 -2.05 14.53
C THR A 72 21.89 -1.67 14.02
N VAL A 73 20.97 -2.65 13.90
CA VAL A 73 19.62 -2.39 13.41
C VAL A 73 18.78 -1.61 14.42
N LEU A 74 18.82 -1.96 15.71
CA LEU A 74 18.11 -1.21 16.74
C LEU A 74 18.53 0.26 16.77
N LYS A 75 19.84 0.54 16.70
CA LYS A 75 20.39 1.91 16.65
C LYS A 75 19.95 2.64 15.38
N ALA A 76 20.06 1.99 14.21
CA ALA A 76 19.69 2.59 12.92
C ALA A 76 18.19 2.92 12.86
N LYS A 77 17.34 2.06 13.42
CA LYS A 77 15.89 2.26 13.49
C LYS A 77 15.43 3.09 14.69
N ARG A 78 16.37 3.58 15.53
CA ARG A 78 16.08 4.38 16.74
C ARG A 78 15.12 3.69 17.70
N VAL A 79 15.27 2.37 17.84
CA VAL A 79 14.53 1.55 18.78
C VAL A 79 15.36 1.45 20.06
N ASP A 80 14.84 1.98 21.16
CA ASP A 80 15.54 1.97 22.44
C ASP A 80 15.59 0.55 23.03
N TYR A 81 16.73 0.15 23.56
CA TYR A 81 16.90 -1.15 24.21
C TYR A 81 17.83 -1.04 25.43
N LYS A 82 17.75 -2.02 26.31
CA LYS A 82 18.68 -2.20 27.41
C LYS A 82 19.27 -3.60 27.35
N ALA A 83 20.57 -3.69 27.51
CA ALA A 83 21.30 -4.94 27.57
C ALA A 83 22.29 -4.91 28.73
N SER A 84 22.67 -6.08 29.20
CA SER A 84 23.70 -6.27 30.24
C SER A 84 24.63 -7.40 29.85
N GLN A 85 25.82 -7.38 30.44
CA GLN A 85 26.79 -8.45 30.29
C GLN A 85 27.04 -9.11 31.65
N SER A 86 27.03 -10.44 31.66
CA SER A 86 27.38 -11.24 32.84
C SER A 86 28.42 -12.27 32.42
N GLY A 87 29.66 -12.06 32.84
CA GLY A 87 30.78 -12.85 32.34
C GLY A 87 30.97 -12.73 30.83
N ALA A 88 30.97 -13.85 30.13
CA ALA A 88 31.09 -13.93 28.67
C ALA A 88 29.74 -13.82 27.95
N TYR A 89 28.62 -13.63 28.63
CA TYR A 89 27.28 -13.69 28.05
C TYR A 89 26.65 -12.31 27.96
N TRP A 90 26.10 -12.00 26.80
CA TRP A 90 25.28 -10.79 26.56
C TRP A 90 23.80 -11.13 26.72
N PHE A 91 23.09 -10.29 27.47
CA PHE A 91 21.65 -10.45 27.72
C PHE A 91 20.90 -9.20 27.29
N LEU A 92 19.91 -9.37 26.45
CA LEU A 92 18.96 -8.31 26.14
C LEU A 92 17.90 -8.27 27.25
N ASN A 93 17.87 -7.15 27.99
CA ASN A 93 16.95 -7.00 29.12
C ASN A 93 15.61 -6.43 28.71
N SER A 94 15.60 -5.53 27.72
CA SER A 94 14.36 -4.96 27.20
C SER A 94 14.57 -4.34 25.82
N VAL A 95 13.48 -4.29 25.03
CA VAL A 95 13.37 -3.44 23.86
C VAL A 95 12.11 -2.58 24.04
N THR A 96 12.20 -1.30 23.73
CA THR A 96 11.07 -0.37 23.84
C THR A 96 10.23 -0.43 22.56
N SER A 97 8.95 -0.70 22.72
CA SER A 97 8.01 -0.74 21.60
C SER A 97 7.93 0.60 20.89
N PRO A 98 8.03 0.65 19.55
CA PRO A 98 7.81 1.89 18.78
C PRO A 98 6.34 2.31 18.75
N PHE A 99 5.41 1.45 19.18
CA PHE A 99 3.97 1.67 19.13
C PHE A 99 3.38 2.26 20.40
N ASP A 100 3.65 1.64 21.56
CA ASP A 100 3.12 2.09 22.87
C ASP A 100 4.20 2.74 23.75
N HIS A 101 5.44 2.81 23.27
CA HIS A 101 6.61 3.39 23.94
C HIS A 101 6.93 2.75 25.31
N LYS A 102 6.50 1.51 25.53
CA LYS A 102 6.82 0.78 26.76
C LYS A 102 7.98 -0.19 26.53
N PRO A 103 8.83 -0.39 27.57
CA PRO A 103 9.84 -1.43 27.52
C PRO A 103 9.18 -2.80 27.71
N TYR A 104 9.44 -3.71 26.78
CA TYR A 104 9.07 -5.10 26.89
C TYR A 104 10.23 -5.87 27.52
N VAL A 105 9.97 -6.41 28.67
CA VAL A 105 10.91 -7.17 29.53
C VAL A 105 10.38 -8.60 29.68
N TRP A 106 11.15 -9.46 30.36
CA TRP A 106 10.62 -10.78 30.74
C TRP A 106 9.32 -10.64 31.55
N ASP A 107 8.24 -11.13 30.97
CA ASP A 107 6.92 -11.19 31.59
C ASP A 107 6.74 -12.54 32.28
N THR A 108 6.86 -12.56 33.61
CA THR A 108 6.74 -13.78 34.42
C THR A 108 5.32 -14.34 34.44
N ALA A 109 4.29 -13.54 34.12
CA ALA A 109 2.90 -13.99 34.12
C ALA A 109 2.57 -14.80 32.86
N THR A 110 3.13 -14.42 31.74
CA THR A 110 2.90 -15.10 30.45
C THR A 110 4.11 -15.91 29.97
N ASN A 111 5.22 -15.85 30.70
CA ASN A 111 6.51 -16.44 30.36
C ASN A 111 7.02 -15.97 28.96
N LYS A 112 6.70 -14.75 28.59
CA LYS A 112 7.24 -14.12 27.35
C LYS A 112 8.55 -13.42 27.65
N ASN A 113 9.50 -13.60 26.73
CA ASN A 113 10.80 -12.95 26.77
C ASN A 113 11.34 -12.73 25.35
N TRP A 114 12.49 -12.08 25.22
CA TRP A 114 13.18 -11.92 23.95
C TRP A 114 13.96 -13.19 23.61
N HIS A 115 13.58 -13.85 22.50
CA HIS A 115 14.21 -15.06 21.99
C HIS A 115 14.91 -14.80 20.67
N LEU A 116 16.06 -15.44 20.49
CA LEU A 116 16.90 -15.35 19.31
C LEU A 116 16.64 -16.54 18.39
N TYR A 117 16.47 -16.25 17.11
CA TYR A 117 16.37 -17.23 16.03
C TYR A 117 17.42 -16.92 14.98
N ILE A 118 18.08 -17.96 14.46
CA ILE A 118 19.00 -17.88 13.34
C ILE A 118 18.44 -18.74 12.21
N ASN A 119 18.21 -18.12 11.05
CA ASN A 119 17.59 -18.77 9.89
C ASN A 119 16.26 -19.47 10.20
N GLY A 120 15.47 -18.88 11.11
CA GLY A 120 14.16 -19.40 11.53
C GLY A 120 14.19 -20.41 12.69
N GLU A 121 15.37 -20.89 13.08
CA GLU A 121 15.52 -21.88 14.16
C GLU A 121 15.89 -21.20 15.48
N PRO A 122 15.28 -21.62 16.61
CA PRO A 122 15.57 -21.05 17.92
C PRO A 122 17.02 -21.33 18.34
N SER A 123 17.69 -20.30 18.84
CA SER A 123 19.06 -20.41 19.31
C SER A 123 19.12 -20.65 20.81
N LEU A 124 19.94 -21.62 21.22
CA LEU A 124 20.29 -21.88 22.62
C LEU A 124 21.52 -21.07 23.08
N LEU A 125 22.21 -20.40 22.14
CA LEU A 125 23.40 -19.59 22.42
C LEU A 125 23.01 -18.13 22.55
N CYS A 126 23.75 -17.38 23.37
CA CYS A 126 23.63 -15.93 23.43
C CYS A 126 24.09 -15.28 22.13
N ALA A 127 23.50 -14.13 21.77
CA ALA A 127 23.73 -13.47 20.49
C ALA A 127 25.23 -13.13 20.24
N ASN A 128 25.99 -12.85 21.28
CA ASN A 128 27.45 -12.58 21.19
C ASN A 128 28.31 -13.82 20.99
N GLN A 129 27.73 -15.01 21.06
CA GLN A 129 28.44 -16.29 20.86
C GLN A 129 28.25 -16.86 19.45
N ILE A 130 27.42 -16.20 18.64
CA ILE A 130 27.07 -16.64 17.29
C ILE A 130 27.73 -15.73 16.27
N THR A 131 28.79 -16.21 15.66
CA THR A 131 29.41 -15.52 14.49
C THR A 131 28.58 -15.81 13.25
N LEU A 132 28.15 -14.76 12.55
CA LEU A 132 27.30 -14.85 11.38
C LEU A 132 28.09 -15.09 10.09
N LYS A 133 27.42 -15.71 9.14
CA LYS A 133 27.87 -15.88 7.74
C LYS A 133 27.00 -15.07 6.81
N SER A 134 27.53 -14.74 5.63
CA SER A 134 26.73 -14.05 4.60
C SER A 134 25.52 -14.88 4.21
N GLY A 135 24.36 -14.23 4.21
CA GLY A 135 23.06 -14.83 3.98
C GLY A 135 22.29 -15.18 5.26
N ASP A 136 22.91 -15.14 6.43
CA ASP A 136 22.22 -15.45 7.67
C ASP A 136 21.13 -14.41 7.98
N LYS A 137 20.01 -14.91 8.49
CA LYS A 137 18.88 -14.13 8.99
C LYS A 137 18.81 -14.24 10.52
N VAL A 138 18.96 -13.12 11.20
CA VAL A 138 18.80 -12.98 12.64
C VAL A 138 17.40 -12.49 12.93
N THR A 139 16.66 -13.21 13.79
CA THR A 139 15.35 -12.74 14.28
C THR A 139 15.38 -12.69 15.81
N LEU A 140 15.06 -11.52 16.34
CA LEU A 140 14.84 -11.31 17.76
C LEU A 140 13.33 -11.15 17.97
N ALA A 141 12.70 -12.07 18.72
CA ALA A 141 11.25 -12.06 18.89
C ALA A 141 10.83 -12.11 20.36
N TYR A 142 9.82 -11.30 20.72
CA TYR A 142 9.19 -11.33 22.04
C TYR A 142 8.10 -12.39 22.08
N THR A 143 8.43 -13.56 22.58
CA THR A 143 7.57 -14.75 22.57
C THR A 143 7.81 -15.64 23.80
N THR A 144 7.15 -16.81 23.89
CA THR A 144 7.37 -17.79 24.95
C THR A 144 8.47 -18.77 24.58
N ASP A 145 9.07 -19.42 25.58
CA ASP A 145 10.08 -20.47 25.40
C ASP A 145 9.59 -21.58 24.47
N ASN A 146 10.47 -22.07 23.61
CA ASN A 146 10.22 -23.14 22.65
C ASN A 146 9.08 -22.88 21.65
N SER A 147 8.64 -21.64 21.52
CA SER A 147 7.68 -21.28 20.47
C SER A 147 8.35 -21.28 19.11
N PRO A 148 7.62 -21.66 18.04
CA PRO A 148 8.05 -21.37 16.69
C PRO A 148 8.33 -19.86 16.54
N MET A 149 9.26 -19.52 15.65
CA MET A 149 9.52 -18.12 15.33
C MET A 149 8.19 -17.44 14.90
N PRO A 150 7.80 -16.33 15.53
CA PRO A 150 6.64 -15.58 15.08
C PRO A 150 6.84 -15.08 13.65
N ASP A 151 5.83 -15.24 12.85
CA ASP A 151 5.81 -14.75 11.48
C ASP A 151 4.94 -13.48 11.40
N PRO A 152 5.55 -12.28 11.31
CA PRO A 152 4.81 -11.03 11.22
C PRO A 152 4.11 -10.83 9.87
N ASP A 153 4.45 -11.63 8.87
CA ASP A 153 3.84 -11.60 7.53
C ASP A 153 2.67 -12.58 7.41
N LYS A 154 2.45 -13.40 8.44
CA LYS A 154 1.35 -14.37 8.43
C LYS A 154 0.01 -13.68 8.50
N ILE A 155 -0.78 -13.82 7.45
CA ILE A 155 -2.15 -13.35 7.42
C ILE A 155 -3.05 -14.41 8.04
N VAL A 156 -3.74 -14.00 9.10
CA VAL A 156 -4.80 -14.81 9.74
C VAL A 156 -6.12 -14.15 9.38
N VAL A 157 -6.94 -14.86 8.60
CA VAL A 157 -8.28 -14.40 8.24
C VAL A 157 -9.25 -14.76 9.36
N ASP A 158 -9.91 -13.75 9.94
CA ASP A 158 -10.98 -13.91 10.92
C ASP A 158 -12.30 -13.32 10.41
N PRO A 159 -13.16 -14.12 9.75
CA PRO A 159 -14.45 -13.64 9.24
C PRO A 159 -15.40 -13.14 10.35
N SER A 160 -15.16 -13.55 11.62
CA SER A 160 -15.96 -13.14 12.77
C SER A 160 -15.52 -11.79 13.35
N ALA A 161 -14.40 -11.22 12.88
CA ALA A 161 -13.90 -9.94 13.36
C ALA A 161 -14.97 -8.86 13.26
N THR A 162 -15.21 -8.18 14.38
CA THR A 162 -16.12 -7.03 14.42
C THR A 162 -15.49 -5.82 13.79
N THR A 163 -16.29 -5.02 13.13
CA THR A 163 -15.87 -3.75 12.52
C THR A 163 -16.34 -2.57 13.37
N PRO A 164 -15.55 -1.50 13.50
CA PRO A 164 -16.00 -0.29 14.19
C PRO A 164 -17.05 0.46 13.35
N ASP A 165 -17.97 1.12 14.04
CA ASP A 165 -18.93 2.05 13.44
C ASP A 165 -18.34 3.46 13.49
N TRP A 166 -17.42 3.75 12.58
CA TRP A 166 -16.73 5.03 12.47
C TRP A 166 -17.11 5.77 11.20
N ASP A 167 -17.16 7.09 11.29
CA ASP A 167 -17.20 7.93 10.11
C ASP A 167 -15.78 8.13 9.55
N ALA A 168 -15.69 8.27 8.24
CA ALA A 168 -14.44 8.60 7.57
C ALA A 168 -14.34 10.12 7.37
N GLU A 169 -13.20 10.68 7.71
CA GLU A 169 -12.84 12.06 7.34
C GLU A 169 -12.39 12.12 5.87
N TRP A 170 -11.82 11.00 5.35
CA TRP A 170 -11.40 10.83 3.96
C TRP A 170 -11.49 9.34 3.57
N ALA A 171 -12.60 8.95 2.97
CA ALA A 171 -12.92 7.54 2.76
C ALA A 171 -12.07 6.85 1.67
N GLY A 172 -11.41 7.60 0.80
CA GLY A 172 -10.59 7.05 -0.29
C GLY A 172 -10.22 8.13 -1.29
N TYR A 173 -9.74 7.74 -2.47
CA TYR A 173 -9.40 8.66 -3.53
C TYR A 173 -10.61 9.56 -3.89
N GLY A 174 -10.41 10.88 -3.91
CA GLY A 174 -11.49 11.84 -4.10
C GLY A 174 -12.48 11.96 -2.92
N ASN A 175 -12.17 11.42 -1.75
CA ASN A 175 -12.96 11.44 -0.50
C ASN A 175 -14.26 10.62 -0.49
N SER A 176 -14.80 10.18 -1.60
CA SER A 176 -16.18 9.71 -1.60
C SER A 176 -16.34 8.20 -1.54
N GLY A 177 -15.29 7.44 -1.89
CA GLY A 177 -15.40 5.99 -2.01
C GLY A 177 -16.48 5.48 -3.00
N ASN A 178 -17.19 6.39 -3.67
CA ASN A 178 -18.23 6.07 -4.66
C ASN A 178 -18.01 6.77 -6.02
N GLY A 179 -16.82 7.35 -6.23
CA GLY A 179 -16.49 8.07 -7.46
C GLY A 179 -16.97 9.53 -7.50
N SER A 180 -17.45 10.09 -6.38
CA SER A 180 -17.85 11.48 -6.27
C SER A 180 -16.84 12.28 -5.47
N THR A 181 -16.22 13.30 -6.04
CA THR A 181 -15.19 14.14 -5.42
C THR A 181 -15.80 15.34 -4.69
N VAL A 182 -16.70 15.10 -3.77
CA VAL A 182 -17.35 16.17 -2.98
C VAL A 182 -16.90 16.12 -1.54
N THR A 183 -16.53 17.28 -0.96
CA THR A 183 -16.19 17.40 0.46
C THR A 183 -16.75 18.71 1.02
N ASP A 184 -17.28 18.65 2.23
CA ASP A 184 -17.69 19.82 3.03
C ASP A 184 -16.52 20.40 3.85
N ALA A 185 -15.32 19.83 3.74
CA ALA A 185 -14.14 20.29 4.44
C ALA A 185 -13.78 21.71 4.02
N LYS A 186 -13.58 22.58 5.01
CA LYS A 186 -13.15 23.96 4.77
C LYS A 186 -11.69 23.98 4.36
N THR A 187 -11.39 24.72 3.29
CA THR A 187 -10.00 25.03 2.96
C THR A 187 -9.36 25.92 4.02
N PRO A 188 -8.05 25.75 4.31
CA PRO A 188 -7.35 26.65 5.22
C PRO A 188 -7.47 28.11 4.74
N ALA A 189 -7.95 28.99 5.61
CA ALA A 189 -8.08 30.43 5.31
C ALA A 189 -6.76 31.20 5.42
N GLN A 190 -5.72 30.58 6.01
CA GLN A 190 -4.39 31.16 6.21
C GLN A 190 -3.33 30.11 5.82
N ALA A 191 -2.08 30.56 5.69
CA ALA A 191 -0.97 29.68 5.39
C ALA A 191 -0.88 28.53 6.41
N ALA A 192 -0.98 27.29 5.92
CA ALA A 192 -0.84 26.09 6.75
C ALA A 192 0.64 25.80 7.00
N GLY A 193 1.01 25.50 8.26
CA GLY A 193 2.32 24.98 8.62
C GLY A 193 2.35 23.45 8.55
N LEU A 194 3.53 22.87 8.34
CA LEU A 194 3.75 21.42 8.45
C LEU A 194 3.52 21.01 9.90
N LYS A 195 2.56 20.11 10.15
CA LYS A 195 2.28 19.56 11.48
C LYS A 195 3.18 18.38 11.79
N TRP A 196 3.33 17.46 10.85
CA TRP A 196 4.20 16.29 10.93
C TRP A 196 4.48 15.75 9.52
N ALA A 197 5.49 14.90 9.42
CA ALA A 197 5.79 14.12 8.22
C ALA A 197 6.04 12.67 8.61
N PHE A 198 5.62 11.74 7.77
CA PHE A 198 5.86 10.31 7.91
C PHE A 198 6.65 9.80 6.71
N ASP A 199 7.78 9.17 6.97
CA ASP A 199 8.65 8.62 5.93
C ASP A 199 8.40 7.11 5.75
N TRP A 200 7.48 6.74 4.86
CA TRP A 200 7.14 5.35 4.57
C TRP A 200 8.28 4.57 3.92
N LYS A 201 9.25 5.23 3.27
CA LYS A 201 10.43 4.57 2.68
C LYS A 201 11.39 4.12 3.76
N ALA A 202 11.64 4.98 4.74
CA ALA A 202 12.43 4.61 5.92
C ALA A 202 11.75 3.50 6.71
N GLU A 203 10.42 3.51 6.81
CA GLU A 203 9.62 2.50 7.49
C GLU A 203 9.74 1.14 6.78
N SER A 204 9.53 1.10 5.46
CA SER A 204 9.62 -0.14 4.68
C SER A 204 11.03 -0.70 4.53
N GLY A 205 12.06 0.10 4.81
CA GLY A 205 13.45 -0.27 4.57
C GLY A 205 13.83 -0.37 3.09
N GLN A 206 12.93 0.03 2.18
CA GLN A 206 13.13 -0.05 0.73
C GLN A 206 13.52 1.32 0.16
N GLN A 207 14.45 1.33 -0.78
CA GLN A 207 14.83 2.57 -1.48
C GLN A 207 13.70 3.09 -2.39
N TYR A 208 12.92 2.18 -2.95
CA TYR A 208 11.78 2.46 -3.84
C TYR A 208 10.58 1.67 -3.31
N ALA A 209 9.86 2.24 -2.36
CA ALA A 209 8.62 1.65 -1.85
C ALA A 209 7.43 2.27 -2.58
N ASN A 210 6.48 1.41 -2.98
CA ASN A 210 5.17 1.86 -3.41
C ASN A 210 4.38 2.34 -2.20
N CYS A 211 3.55 3.35 -2.39
CA CYS A 211 2.66 3.86 -1.36
C CYS A 211 1.28 4.08 -1.98
N SER A 212 0.25 3.67 -1.26
CA SER A 212 -1.13 3.93 -1.65
C SER A 212 -1.54 5.39 -1.43
N GLU A 213 -2.65 5.77 -2.04
CA GLU A 213 -3.40 6.94 -1.58
C GLU A 213 -3.85 6.75 -0.12
N PRO A 214 -3.88 7.83 0.69
CA PRO A 214 -4.27 7.73 2.08
C PRO A 214 -5.79 7.59 2.24
N VAL A 215 -6.17 6.90 3.30
CA VAL A 215 -7.53 6.85 3.85
C VAL A 215 -7.50 7.41 5.26
N ILE A 216 -8.51 8.18 5.66
CA ILE A 216 -8.58 8.75 7.02
C ILE A 216 -9.92 8.39 7.64
N ALA A 217 -9.89 7.75 8.80
CA ALA A 217 -11.07 7.40 9.58
C ALA A 217 -10.78 7.49 11.08
N ASN A 218 -11.69 8.12 11.81
CA ASN A 218 -11.65 8.29 13.27
C ASN A 218 -10.30 8.79 13.79
N GLY A 219 -9.73 9.81 13.12
CA GLY A 219 -8.45 10.41 13.52
C GLY A 219 -7.21 9.58 13.22
N PHE A 220 -7.31 8.52 12.42
CA PHE A 220 -6.19 7.72 11.95
C PHE A 220 -6.03 7.82 10.44
N VAL A 221 -4.77 7.91 9.98
CA VAL A 221 -4.39 7.82 8.57
C VAL A 221 -3.92 6.39 8.29
N TYR A 222 -4.44 5.80 7.23
CA TYR A 222 -4.06 4.47 6.75
C TYR A 222 -3.38 4.63 5.39
N ILE A 223 -2.21 4.02 5.26
CA ILE A 223 -1.48 3.88 4.00
C ILE A 223 -1.03 2.44 3.82
N ALA A 224 -1.16 1.92 2.62
CA ALA A 224 -0.55 0.65 2.25
C ALA A 224 0.79 0.92 1.55
N THR A 225 1.85 0.25 2.01
CA THR A 225 3.18 0.39 1.41
C THR A 225 3.83 -0.97 1.26
N GLU A 226 4.33 -1.29 0.08
CA GLU A 226 4.82 -2.62 -0.26
C GLU A 226 3.78 -3.70 0.10
N ASN A 227 4.02 -4.48 1.14
CA ASN A 227 3.15 -5.55 1.64
C ASN A 227 2.65 -5.32 3.08
N GLU A 228 2.54 -4.07 3.50
CA GLU A 228 2.08 -3.69 4.84
C GLU A 228 1.01 -2.59 4.78
N LEU A 229 -0.06 -2.72 5.55
CA LEU A 229 -0.99 -1.63 5.86
C LEU A 229 -0.54 -0.96 7.17
N ILE A 230 -0.25 0.32 7.12
CA ILE A 230 0.21 1.13 8.26
C ILE A 230 -0.93 2.00 8.76
N LYS A 231 -1.13 2.04 10.08
CA LYS A 231 -2.04 2.93 10.80
C LYS A 231 -1.24 3.99 11.54
N ILE A 232 -1.54 5.26 11.27
CA ILE A 232 -0.83 6.43 11.79
C ILE A 232 -1.82 7.30 12.56
N ASP A 233 -1.44 7.77 13.74
CA ASP A 233 -2.20 8.76 14.49
C ASP A 233 -2.13 10.13 13.77
N SER A 234 -3.25 10.68 13.33
CA SER A 234 -3.32 11.93 12.56
C SER A 234 -2.94 13.18 13.35
N SER A 235 -2.95 13.09 14.67
CA SER A 235 -2.56 14.18 15.55
C SER A 235 -1.06 14.31 15.72
N THR A 236 -0.34 13.19 15.70
CA THR A 236 1.09 13.10 16.01
C THR A 236 1.96 12.67 14.83
N GLY A 237 1.38 12.06 13.78
CA GLY A 237 2.10 11.46 12.66
C GLY A 237 2.86 10.17 13.03
N LYS A 238 2.59 9.58 14.18
CA LYS A 238 3.26 8.36 14.63
C LYS A 238 2.53 7.10 14.15
N LYS A 239 3.28 6.10 13.70
CA LYS A 239 2.77 4.74 13.47
C LYS A 239 2.27 4.17 14.79
N VAL A 240 1.05 3.66 14.81
CA VAL A 240 0.44 3.05 16.00
C VAL A 240 0.19 1.56 15.85
N ALA A 241 0.05 1.08 14.62
CA ALA A 241 -0.10 -0.34 14.32
C ALA A 241 0.20 -0.60 12.83
N SER A 242 0.37 -1.87 12.48
CA SER A 242 0.43 -2.31 11.08
C SER A 242 -0.08 -3.75 10.95
N ALA A 243 -0.50 -4.10 9.72
CA ALA A 243 -0.91 -5.45 9.37
C ALA A 243 -0.29 -5.88 8.03
N PRO A 244 0.06 -7.17 7.86
CA PRO A 244 0.59 -7.67 6.62
C PRO A 244 -0.48 -7.70 5.52
N LEU A 245 -0.04 -7.43 4.28
CA LEU A 245 -0.82 -7.61 3.07
C LEU A 245 -0.38 -8.88 2.33
N ALA A 246 -1.33 -9.57 1.73
CA ALA A 246 -1.09 -10.87 1.07
C ALA A 246 -0.16 -10.75 -0.16
N SER A 247 -0.09 -9.56 -0.72
CA SER A 247 0.81 -9.24 -1.84
C SER A 247 1.10 -7.75 -1.81
N LYS A 248 2.09 -7.33 -2.59
CA LYS A 248 2.46 -5.92 -2.70
C LYS A 248 1.33 -5.08 -3.28
N VAL A 249 1.28 -3.81 -2.85
CA VAL A 249 0.45 -2.82 -3.52
C VAL A 249 1.11 -2.31 -4.78
N SER A 250 0.30 -1.95 -5.77
CA SER A 250 0.77 -1.25 -6.94
C SER A 250 1.13 0.20 -6.61
N TYR A 251 1.95 0.79 -7.46
CA TYR A 251 2.17 2.24 -7.45
C TYR A 251 0.82 2.97 -7.53
N THR A 252 0.59 3.89 -6.61
CA THR A 252 -0.69 4.61 -6.48
C THR A 252 -1.93 3.73 -6.30
N SER A 253 -1.81 2.62 -5.56
CA SER A 253 -2.97 1.84 -5.13
C SER A 253 -3.98 2.74 -4.40
N ARG A 254 -5.27 2.52 -4.62
CA ARG A 254 -6.35 3.36 -4.11
C ARG A 254 -7.31 2.57 -3.22
N PRO A 255 -6.91 2.33 -1.96
CA PRO A 255 -7.77 1.67 -0.98
C PRO A 255 -8.96 2.56 -0.61
N ILE A 256 -9.97 1.94 0.03
CA ILE A 256 -11.16 2.62 0.50
C ILE A 256 -11.47 2.22 1.95
N TYR A 257 -12.02 3.17 2.72
CA TYR A 257 -12.72 2.88 3.96
C TYR A 257 -14.21 2.72 3.70
N THR A 258 -14.77 1.62 4.16
CA THR A 258 -16.22 1.39 4.13
C THR A 258 -16.61 0.39 5.21
N ASN A 259 -17.72 0.63 5.93
CA ASN A 259 -18.28 -0.25 6.97
C ASN A 259 -17.24 -0.72 8.03
N GLY A 260 -16.35 0.18 8.46
CA GLY A 260 -15.31 -0.12 9.44
C GLY A 260 -14.12 -0.94 8.90
N LEU A 261 -14.03 -1.10 7.59
CA LEU A 261 -12.96 -1.83 6.90
C LEU A 261 -12.10 -0.91 6.04
N ILE A 262 -10.82 -1.17 6.03
CA ILE A 262 -9.89 -0.68 5.00
C ILE A 262 -9.79 -1.80 3.96
N ILE A 263 -10.25 -1.53 2.75
CA ILE A 263 -10.23 -2.48 1.63
C ILE A 263 -9.12 -2.09 0.67
N VAL A 264 -8.14 -2.98 0.50
CA VAL A 264 -6.90 -2.72 -0.24
C VAL A 264 -6.84 -3.61 -1.47
N PRO A 265 -6.76 -3.01 -2.68
CA PRO A 265 -6.49 -3.77 -3.89
C PRO A 265 -5.00 -4.08 -3.98
N LEU A 266 -4.66 -5.33 -4.30
CA LEU A 266 -3.31 -5.86 -4.30
C LEU A 266 -2.86 -6.27 -5.71
N ASN A 267 -1.55 -6.33 -5.93
CA ASN A 267 -0.99 -6.94 -7.13
C ASN A 267 -1.44 -8.40 -7.27
N GLY A 268 -1.69 -8.84 -8.48
CA GLY A 268 -2.25 -10.17 -8.77
C GLY A 268 -3.77 -10.22 -8.64
N GLY A 269 -4.45 -9.06 -8.50
CA GLY A 269 -5.90 -8.96 -8.49
C GLY A 269 -6.56 -9.42 -7.19
N ALA A 270 -5.81 -9.75 -6.14
CA ALA A 270 -6.37 -10.03 -4.82
C ALA A 270 -6.88 -8.73 -4.17
N VAL A 271 -7.88 -8.86 -3.30
CA VAL A 271 -8.42 -7.76 -2.49
C VAL A 271 -8.46 -8.20 -1.04
N GLN A 272 -7.92 -7.38 -0.15
CA GLN A 272 -7.86 -7.67 1.29
C GLN A 272 -8.66 -6.63 2.07
N ALA A 273 -9.53 -7.09 2.97
CA ALA A 273 -10.27 -6.23 3.89
C ALA A 273 -9.77 -6.41 5.32
N ILE A 274 -9.44 -5.31 5.94
CA ILE A 274 -8.81 -5.25 7.26
C ILE A 274 -9.63 -4.31 8.14
N THR A 275 -9.95 -4.72 9.39
CA THR A 275 -10.70 -3.88 10.32
C THR A 275 -9.91 -2.62 10.66
N ALA A 276 -10.57 -1.45 10.62
CA ALA A 276 -9.88 -0.17 10.83
C ALA A 276 -9.41 0.02 12.28
N ASP A 277 -10.08 -0.56 13.27
CA ASP A 277 -9.70 -0.45 14.67
C ASP A 277 -8.47 -1.29 15.02
N LYS A 278 -8.55 -2.61 14.84
CA LYS A 278 -7.55 -3.59 15.30
C LYS A 278 -6.65 -4.14 14.23
N LEU A 279 -6.84 -3.74 12.97
CA LEU A 279 -6.11 -4.24 11.80
C LEU A 279 -6.17 -5.78 11.63
N ILE A 280 -7.32 -6.38 11.94
CA ILE A 280 -7.56 -7.81 11.72
C ILE A 280 -8.00 -8.02 10.27
N CYS A 281 -7.39 -8.96 9.56
CA CYS A 281 -7.84 -9.36 8.23
C CYS A 281 -9.19 -10.08 8.36
N LYS A 282 -10.27 -9.44 7.89
CA LYS A 282 -11.61 -10.00 7.94
C LYS A 282 -11.84 -10.98 6.79
N TRP A 283 -11.37 -10.63 5.62
CA TRP A 283 -11.40 -11.50 4.45
C TRP A 283 -10.30 -11.12 3.45
N LEU A 284 -9.94 -12.09 2.64
CA LEU A 284 -8.98 -11.98 1.55
C LEU A 284 -9.55 -12.77 0.37
N THR A 285 -9.73 -12.13 -0.79
CA THR A 285 -10.07 -12.86 -2.00
C THR A 285 -8.87 -13.65 -2.49
N PRO A 286 -9.06 -14.80 -3.18
CA PRO A 286 -7.99 -15.35 -3.99
C PRO A 286 -7.57 -14.32 -5.05
N GLY A 287 -6.41 -14.49 -5.65
CA GLY A 287 -6.04 -13.70 -6.82
C GLY A 287 -7.14 -13.85 -7.88
N LEU A 288 -7.82 -12.75 -8.22
CA LEU A 288 -8.93 -12.79 -9.16
C LEU A 288 -8.45 -13.04 -10.59
N THR A 289 -7.18 -12.73 -10.83
CA THR A 289 -6.54 -12.89 -12.15
C THR A 289 -5.04 -13.07 -11.94
N ASP A 290 -4.33 -13.57 -12.96
CA ASP A 290 -2.86 -13.55 -13.03
C ASP A 290 -2.32 -12.19 -13.51
N LEU A 291 -3.13 -11.11 -13.39
CA LEU A 291 -2.78 -9.80 -13.90
C LEU A 291 -1.82 -9.06 -12.98
N THR A 292 -0.97 -8.24 -13.56
CA THR A 292 0.18 -7.64 -12.87
C THR A 292 -0.18 -6.55 -11.89
N GLN A 293 -1.27 -5.81 -12.10
CA GLN A 293 -1.59 -4.63 -11.30
C GLN A 293 -3.07 -4.55 -10.89
N SER A 294 -3.29 -3.99 -9.69
CA SER A 294 -4.60 -3.58 -9.17
C SER A 294 -4.57 -2.10 -8.82
N SER A 295 -4.38 -1.24 -9.82
CA SER A 295 -4.29 0.22 -9.67
C SER A 295 -5.63 0.93 -9.89
N CYS A 296 -6.71 0.20 -10.09
CA CYS A 296 -8.06 0.75 -10.21
C CYS A 296 -8.50 1.37 -8.88
N THR A 297 -9.22 2.48 -8.95
CA THR A 297 -9.88 3.05 -7.78
C THR A 297 -10.98 2.10 -7.30
N VAL A 298 -10.88 1.66 -6.05
CA VAL A 298 -11.96 0.89 -5.43
C VAL A 298 -13.11 1.83 -5.13
N VAL A 299 -14.32 1.46 -5.55
CA VAL A 299 -15.53 2.22 -5.26
C VAL A 299 -16.56 1.34 -4.55
N SER A 300 -17.45 1.94 -3.75
CA SER A 300 -18.43 1.20 -2.92
C SER A 300 -19.82 1.78 -3.08
N ASP A 301 -20.83 0.90 -3.03
CA ASP A 301 -22.25 1.28 -2.90
C ASP A 301 -22.79 1.04 -1.46
N GLY A 302 -21.89 0.73 -0.51
CA GLY A 302 -22.22 0.45 0.89
C GLY A 302 -22.48 -1.03 1.18
N GLU A 303 -22.83 -1.84 0.18
CA GLU A 303 -22.99 -3.29 0.32
C GLU A 303 -21.89 -4.07 -0.40
N TYR A 304 -21.43 -3.55 -1.52
CA TYR A 304 -20.40 -4.15 -2.37
C TYR A 304 -19.30 -3.14 -2.70
N VAL A 305 -18.11 -3.64 -2.96
CA VAL A 305 -17.03 -2.91 -3.63
C VAL A 305 -16.85 -3.39 -5.05
N TYR A 306 -16.43 -2.46 -5.90
CA TYR A 306 -16.12 -2.68 -7.31
C TYR A 306 -14.66 -2.37 -7.53
N VAL A 307 -13.92 -3.29 -8.15
CA VAL A 307 -12.47 -3.17 -8.32
C VAL A 307 -12.05 -3.75 -9.66
N GLY A 308 -11.11 -3.08 -10.31
CA GLY A 308 -10.51 -3.51 -11.55
C GLY A 308 -9.04 -3.86 -11.42
N SER A 309 -8.54 -4.60 -12.40
CA SER A 309 -7.13 -4.90 -12.55
C SER A 309 -6.72 -4.84 -14.03
N VAL A 310 -5.43 -4.83 -14.28
CA VAL A 310 -4.87 -4.72 -15.63
C VAL A 310 -3.60 -5.51 -15.73
N ASP A 311 -3.41 -6.17 -16.88
CA ASP A 311 -2.10 -6.61 -17.32
C ASP A 311 -1.41 -5.47 -18.08
N ILE A 312 -0.27 -5.02 -17.59
CA ILE A 312 0.47 -3.91 -18.16
C ILE A 312 1.92 -4.30 -18.41
N SER A 313 2.41 -3.99 -19.59
CA SER A 313 3.80 -4.15 -19.96
C SER A 313 4.37 -2.81 -20.48
N TYR A 314 5.68 -2.67 -20.39
CA TYR A 314 6.38 -1.47 -20.87
C TYR A 314 7.45 -1.88 -21.87
N ASP A 315 7.54 -1.13 -22.96
CA ASP A 315 8.64 -1.27 -23.92
C ASP A 315 9.96 -0.66 -23.38
N GLU A 316 11.03 -0.73 -24.16
CA GLU A 316 12.34 -0.16 -23.83
C GLU A 316 12.33 1.37 -23.65
N ASN A 317 11.32 2.06 -24.18
CA ASN A 317 11.11 3.51 -24.06
C ASN A 317 10.10 3.86 -22.96
N TYR A 318 9.67 2.89 -22.14
CA TYR A 318 8.65 3.03 -21.09
C TYR A 318 7.24 3.38 -21.63
N ASN A 319 6.94 3.08 -22.88
CA ASN A 319 5.57 3.17 -23.37
C ASN A 319 4.76 1.99 -22.82
N ALA A 320 3.62 2.30 -22.22
CA ALA A 320 2.73 1.29 -21.65
C ALA A 320 1.89 0.60 -22.73
N THR A 321 1.81 -0.72 -22.67
CA THR A 321 0.83 -1.52 -23.40
C THR A 321 -0.13 -2.12 -22.38
N TYR A 322 -1.41 -1.81 -22.52
CA TYR A 322 -2.47 -2.31 -21.67
C TYR A 322 -3.04 -3.60 -22.26
N GLY A 323 -2.91 -4.69 -21.50
CA GLY A 323 -3.39 -6.01 -21.87
C GLY A 323 -4.80 -6.28 -21.33
N ASN A 324 -5.02 -7.51 -20.91
CA ASN A 324 -6.31 -7.94 -20.36
C ASN A 324 -6.65 -7.18 -19.08
N GLY A 325 -7.93 -7.01 -18.83
CA GLY A 325 -8.47 -6.47 -17.61
C GLY A 325 -9.45 -7.42 -16.93
N SER A 326 -9.65 -7.19 -15.65
CA SER A 326 -10.73 -7.83 -14.88
C SER A 326 -11.44 -6.76 -14.07
N PHE A 327 -12.76 -6.82 -14.02
CA PHE A 327 -13.57 -5.97 -13.17
C PHE A 327 -14.52 -6.86 -12.35
N ALA A 328 -14.54 -6.67 -11.03
CA ALA A 328 -15.24 -7.55 -10.11
C ALA A 328 -16.10 -6.78 -9.12
N ARG A 329 -17.19 -7.42 -8.67
CA ARG A 329 -18.05 -6.99 -7.57
C ARG A 329 -17.87 -7.94 -6.40
N ILE A 330 -17.53 -7.40 -5.24
CA ILE A 330 -17.18 -8.17 -4.04
C ILE A 330 -18.06 -7.70 -2.88
N LYS A 331 -18.67 -8.64 -2.16
CA LYS A 331 -19.52 -8.33 -1.01
C LYS A 331 -18.66 -7.87 0.17
N ILE A 332 -18.91 -6.66 0.69
CA ILE A 332 -18.10 -6.06 1.77
C ILE A 332 -18.11 -6.92 3.03
N ALA A 333 -19.25 -7.49 3.40
CA ALA A 333 -19.37 -8.23 4.64
C ALA A 333 -18.54 -9.54 4.66
N THR A 334 -18.33 -10.19 3.51
CA THR A 334 -17.81 -11.56 3.42
C THR A 334 -16.60 -11.74 2.51
N GLY A 335 -16.32 -10.80 1.60
CA GLY A 335 -15.31 -10.97 0.55
C GLY A 335 -15.76 -11.88 -0.60
N GLU A 336 -17.03 -12.30 -0.64
CA GLU A 336 -17.58 -13.11 -1.71
C GLU A 336 -17.59 -12.33 -3.03
N VAL A 337 -17.00 -12.92 -4.06
CA VAL A 337 -17.02 -12.37 -5.42
C VAL A 337 -18.35 -12.72 -6.06
N SER A 338 -19.25 -11.73 -6.19
CA SER A 338 -20.57 -11.92 -6.76
C SER A 338 -20.52 -12.17 -8.25
N TRP A 339 -19.67 -11.45 -8.95
CA TRP A 339 -19.34 -11.65 -10.35
C TRP A 339 -17.98 -11.02 -10.68
N GLN A 340 -17.40 -11.46 -11.79
CA GLN A 340 -16.14 -10.97 -12.35
C GLN A 340 -16.22 -11.01 -13.87
N THR A 341 -15.77 -9.96 -14.53
CA THR A 341 -15.56 -9.94 -15.98
C THR A 341 -14.08 -10.13 -16.29
N ILE A 342 -13.77 -10.72 -17.45
CA ILE A 342 -12.43 -10.74 -18.04
C ILE A 342 -12.53 -10.05 -19.38
N ASP A 343 -11.81 -8.96 -19.53
CA ASP A 343 -11.88 -8.10 -20.72
C ASP A 343 -10.56 -8.16 -21.48
N PRO A 344 -10.49 -8.90 -22.60
CA PRO A 344 -9.29 -8.96 -23.42
C PRO A 344 -8.91 -7.57 -23.97
N ALA A 345 -7.66 -7.18 -23.77
CA ALA A 345 -7.08 -5.90 -24.21
C ALA A 345 -7.83 -4.63 -23.74
N GLU A 346 -8.58 -4.72 -22.66
CA GLU A 346 -9.32 -3.60 -22.06
C GLU A 346 -9.09 -3.53 -20.54
N GLY A 347 -7.85 -3.29 -20.10
CA GLY A 347 -7.50 -3.20 -18.69
C GLY A 347 -8.06 -1.96 -17.98
N TYR A 348 -8.00 -1.99 -16.64
CA TYR A 348 -8.53 -0.94 -15.75
C TYR A 348 -7.38 -0.26 -14.99
N TYR A 349 -6.55 0.51 -15.70
CA TYR A 349 -5.38 1.18 -15.13
C TYR A 349 -5.73 2.59 -14.69
N TRP A 350 -5.64 2.87 -13.39
CA TRP A 350 -5.99 4.15 -12.77
C TRP A 350 -7.41 4.63 -13.06
N THR A 351 -8.30 3.72 -13.35
CA THR A 351 -9.70 4.02 -13.60
C THR A 351 -10.54 3.78 -12.35
N GLY A 352 -11.64 4.48 -12.21
CA GLY A 352 -12.65 4.24 -11.18
C GLY A 352 -14.04 4.35 -11.78
N ALA A 353 -14.96 3.53 -11.28
CA ALA A 353 -16.33 3.54 -11.74
C ALA A 353 -17.14 4.63 -11.04
N ALA A 354 -18.02 5.30 -11.80
CA ALA A 354 -19.15 6.02 -11.21
C ALA A 354 -20.31 5.03 -11.01
N LEU A 355 -20.89 5.04 -9.82
CA LEU A 355 -21.99 4.15 -9.45
C LEU A 355 -23.32 4.87 -9.48
N THR A 356 -24.34 4.19 -10.05
CA THR A 356 -25.75 4.52 -9.89
C THR A 356 -26.44 3.43 -9.06
N ASP A 357 -27.72 3.56 -8.80
CA ASP A 357 -28.47 2.50 -8.10
C ASP A 357 -28.35 1.17 -8.84
N LYS A 358 -28.38 1.19 -10.16
CA LYS A 358 -28.43 -0.03 -10.99
C LYS A 358 -27.15 -0.35 -11.74
N TYR A 359 -26.35 0.65 -12.12
CA TYR A 359 -25.24 0.49 -13.03
C TYR A 359 -23.93 0.98 -12.47
N ALA A 360 -22.84 0.36 -12.92
CA ALA A 360 -21.47 0.86 -12.79
C ALA A 360 -21.01 1.38 -14.16
N ILE A 361 -20.56 2.63 -14.21
CA ILE A 361 -20.03 3.27 -15.43
C ILE A 361 -18.53 3.33 -15.29
N VAL A 362 -17.82 2.47 -16.03
CA VAL A 362 -16.37 2.30 -15.83
C VAL A 362 -15.61 2.49 -17.15
N PRO A 363 -14.56 3.34 -17.15
CA PRO A 363 -13.67 3.49 -18.29
C PRO A 363 -12.63 2.36 -18.32
N THR A 364 -12.16 2.01 -19.51
CA THR A 364 -11.05 1.08 -19.71
C THR A 364 -9.84 1.81 -20.30
N SER A 365 -8.65 1.26 -20.09
CA SER A 365 -7.42 1.81 -20.68
C SER A 365 -7.39 1.77 -22.20
N ALA A 366 -8.24 0.99 -22.83
CA ALA A 366 -8.43 1.01 -24.30
C ALA A 366 -9.35 2.15 -24.80
N GLY A 367 -9.80 3.04 -23.90
CA GLY A 367 -10.68 4.15 -24.26
C GLY A 367 -12.12 3.72 -24.54
N THR A 368 -12.59 2.67 -23.88
CA THR A 368 -14.00 2.28 -23.88
C THR A 368 -14.63 2.67 -22.55
N LEU A 369 -15.79 3.31 -22.60
CA LEU A 369 -16.64 3.51 -21.42
C LEU A 369 -17.72 2.44 -21.43
N LYS A 370 -17.83 1.66 -20.36
CA LYS A 370 -18.80 0.56 -20.20
C LYS A 370 -19.87 0.94 -19.19
N CYS A 371 -21.11 0.58 -19.50
CA CYS A 371 -22.22 0.50 -18.53
C CYS A 371 -22.44 -0.95 -18.17
N ILE A 372 -22.23 -1.30 -16.91
CA ILE A 372 -22.34 -2.68 -16.41
C ILE A 372 -23.52 -2.74 -15.44
N ASP A 373 -24.40 -3.72 -15.59
CA ASP A 373 -25.47 -3.99 -14.62
C ASP A 373 -24.83 -4.53 -13.33
N LYS A 374 -25.02 -3.81 -12.22
CA LYS A 374 -24.40 -4.14 -10.93
C LYS A 374 -24.82 -5.51 -10.40
N THR A 375 -26.00 -5.99 -10.76
CA THR A 375 -26.54 -7.26 -10.26
C THR A 375 -25.93 -8.44 -11.00
N THR A 376 -25.84 -8.37 -12.33
CA THR A 376 -25.44 -9.51 -13.16
C THR A 376 -23.99 -9.47 -13.61
N GLY A 377 -23.37 -8.29 -13.68
CA GLY A 377 -22.06 -8.07 -14.29
C GLY A 377 -22.09 -7.95 -15.82
N ASP A 378 -23.29 -7.98 -16.41
CA ASP A 378 -23.44 -7.86 -17.87
C ASP A 378 -23.15 -6.45 -18.36
N VAL A 379 -22.42 -6.35 -19.47
CA VAL A 379 -22.21 -5.07 -20.17
C VAL A 379 -23.48 -4.73 -20.95
N VAL A 380 -24.19 -3.68 -20.50
CA VAL A 380 -25.45 -3.23 -21.10
C VAL A 380 -25.21 -2.35 -22.34
N SER A 381 -24.22 -1.49 -22.26
CA SER A 381 -23.83 -0.63 -23.38
C SER A 381 -22.37 -0.17 -23.27
N THR A 382 -21.81 0.27 -24.40
CA THR A 382 -20.44 0.79 -24.49
C THR A 382 -20.36 2.02 -25.39
N ILE A 383 -19.40 2.91 -25.10
CA ILE A 383 -19.00 4.01 -25.97
C ILE A 383 -17.47 3.95 -26.17
N LYS A 384 -17.00 4.14 -27.41
CA LYS A 384 -15.58 4.37 -27.71
C LYS A 384 -15.27 5.84 -27.62
N LEU A 385 -14.33 6.22 -26.75
CA LEU A 385 -13.93 7.61 -26.52
C LEU A 385 -12.80 8.08 -27.45
N GLY A 386 -12.19 7.16 -28.19
CA GLY A 386 -11.18 7.47 -29.19
C GLY A 386 -9.74 7.59 -28.68
N ALA A 387 -9.52 7.68 -27.39
CA ALA A 387 -8.20 7.70 -26.75
C ALA A 387 -8.22 6.97 -25.40
N VAL A 388 -7.04 6.64 -24.87
CA VAL A 388 -6.86 5.99 -23.56
C VAL A 388 -7.58 6.79 -22.46
N ALA A 389 -8.30 6.10 -21.58
CA ALA A 389 -9.04 6.69 -20.46
C ALA A 389 -8.56 6.10 -19.11
N ASN A 390 -7.53 6.71 -18.55
CA ASN A 390 -6.90 6.32 -17.27
C ASN A 390 -7.26 7.32 -16.15
N ALA A 391 -8.50 7.76 -16.09
CA ALA A 391 -9.03 8.61 -15.04
C ALA A 391 -10.38 8.08 -14.58
N ASP A 392 -10.78 8.37 -13.35
CA ASP A 392 -12.08 7.97 -12.84
C ASP A 392 -13.21 8.63 -13.63
N CYS A 393 -14.28 7.89 -13.89
CA CYS A 393 -15.53 8.42 -14.38
C CYS A 393 -16.26 9.11 -13.22
N ILE A 394 -16.69 10.35 -13.40
CA ILE A 394 -17.36 11.12 -12.37
C ILE A 394 -18.81 11.36 -12.74
N ALA A 395 -19.72 11.03 -11.82
CA ALA A 395 -21.14 11.39 -11.96
C ALA A 395 -21.34 12.86 -11.62
N ASP A 396 -22.24 13.52 -12.32
CA ASP A 396 -22.73 14.85 -11.94
C ASP A 396 -23.56 14.74 -10.64
N PRO A 397 -23.13 15.38 -9.53
CA PRO A 397 -23.83 15.25 -8.26
C PRO A 397 -25.24 15.87 -8.28
N SER A 398 -25.52 16.78 -9.22
CA SER A 398 -26.86 17.38 -9.39
C SER A 398 -27.77 16.56 -10.33
N ASN A 399 -27.19 15.67 -11.12
CA ASN A 399 -27.91 14.89 -12.12
C ASN A 399 -27.22 13.51 -12.30
N GLY A 400 -27.63 12.53 -11.54
CA GLY A 400 -27.05 11.17 -11.53
C GLY A 400 -27.17 10.39 -12.85
N SER A 401 -27.65 11.00 -13.93
CA SER A 401 -27.67 10.44 -15.27
C SER A 401 -26.66 11.09 -16.23
N THR A 402 -25.86 12.05 -15.75
CA THR A 402 -24.79 12.70 -16.50
C THR A 402 -23.44 12.33 -15.92
N PHE A 403 -22.47 12.03 -16.77
CA PHE A 403 -21.13 11.61 -16.39
C PHE A 403 -20.06 12.39 -17.17
N TYR A 404 -18.91 12.54 -16.52
CA TYR A 404 -17.75 13.23 -17.07
C TYR A 404 -16.58 12.28 -17.13
N GLN A 405 -15.96 12.15 -18.30
CA GLN A 405 -14.78 11.33 -18.52
C GLN A 405 -13.69 12.09 -19.25
N MET A 406 -12.49 12.05 -18.70
CA MET A 406 -11.29 12.57 -19.37
C MET A 406 -10.56 11.47 -20.12
N THR A 407 -9.99 11.82 -21.27
CA THR A 407 -9.09 10.96 -22.03
C THR A 407 -7.67 11.57 -22.10
N HIS A 408 -6.68 10.71 -22.37
CA HIS A 408 -5.25 11.10 -22.41
C HIS A 408 -4.95 12.23 -23.41
N ASP A 409 -5.71 12.32 -24.49
CA ASP A 409 -5.58 13.36 -25.51
C ASP A 409 -6.17 14.71 -25.07
N GLY A 410 -6.52 14.85 -23.79
CA GLY A 410 -6.98 16.11 -23.21
C GLY A 410 -8.42 16.47 -23.52
N LYS A 411 -9.23 15.52 -23.96
CA LYS A 411 -10.65 15.73 -24.20
C LYS A 411 -11.50 15.37 -23.00
N LEU A 412 -12.50 16.20 -22.75
CA LEU A 412 -13.56 15.97 -21.80
C LEU A 412 -14.80 15.48 -22.55
N HIS A 413 -15.29 14.31 -22.18
CA HIS A 413 -16.51 13.71 -22.70
C HIS A 413 -17.65 13.88 -21.70
N VAL A 414 -18.77 14.43 -22.15
CA VAL A 414 -20.03 14.55 -21.40
C VAL A 414 -20.97 13.45 -21.88
N ILE A 415 -21.29 12.54 -21.00
CA ILE A 415 -22.03 11.29 -21.30
C ILE A 415 -23.37 11.31 -20.56
N SER A 416 -24.43 10.94 -21.23
CA SER A 416 -25.73 10.67 -20.58
C SER A 416 -26.00 9.17 -20.48
N LEU A 417 -26.73 8.78 -19.44
CA LEU A 417 -27.19 7.42 -19.19
C LEU A 417 -28.72 7.40 -19.21
N SER A 418 -29.30 6.58 -20.07
CA SER A 418 -30.75 6.34 -20.04
C SER A 418 -31.15 5.40 -18.90
N ALA A 419 -32.42 5.39 -18.52
CA ALA A 419 -32.97 4.47 -17.52
C ALA A 419 -32.80 2.97 -17.90
N LYS A 420 -32.52 2.66 -19.19
CA LYS A 420 -32.23 1.32 -19.69
C LYS A 420 -30.74 0.98 -19.74
N GLY A 421 -29.88 1.82 -19.20
CA GLY A 421 -28.44 1.59 -19.22
C GLY A 421 -27.75 1.92 -20.56
N VAL A 422 -28.40 2.65 -21.45
CA VAL A 422 -27.77 3.07 -22.71
C VAL A 422 -27.00 4.34 -22.51
N LEU A 423 -25.69 4.30 -22.75
CA LEU A 423 -24.78 5.44 -22.76
C LEU A 423 -24.91 6.21 -24.06
N SER A 424 -24.86 7.53 -24.00
CA SER A 424 -24.85 8.42 -25.19
C SER A 424 -23.92 9.61 -24.96
N GLU A 425 -22.97 9.81 -25.83
CA GLU A 425 -22.09 10.97 -25.80
C GLU A 425 -22.88 12.22 -26.23
N GLN A 426 -22.92 13.22 -25.36
CA GLN A 426 -23.65 14.46 -25.56
C GLN A 426 -22.75 15.57 -26.13
N LYS A 427 -21.51 15.58 -25.66
CA LYS A 427 -20.54 16.60 -26.01
C LYS A 427 -19.12 16.13 -25.76
N THR A 428 -18.21 16.52 -26.63
CA THR A 428 -16.76 16.40 -26.43
C THR A 428 -16.16 17.81 -26.47
N VAL A 429 -15.31 18.12 -25.49
CA VAL A 429 -14.62 19.41 -25.38
C VAL A 429 -13.12 19.14 -25.39
N ASP A 430 -12.43 19.68 -26.38
CA ASP A 430 -10.96 19.68 -26.41
C ASP A 430 -10.45 20.79 -25.48
N LEU A 431 -9.69 20.43 -24.46
CA LEU A 431 -9.14 21.36 -23.46
C LEU A 431 -7.71 21.77 -23.77
N GLY A 432 -7.10 21.29 -24.87
CA GLY A 432 -5.71 21.56 -25.23
C GLY A 432 -4.70 20.95 -24.26
N LEU A 433 -5.10 19.90 -23.52
CA LEU A 433 -4.26 19.19 -22.58
C LEU A 433 -3.62 17.96 -23.24
N THR A 434 -2.52 17.50 -22.68
CA THR A 434 -1.81 16.29 -23.12
C THR A 434 -1.55 15.39 -21.91
N ASN A 435 -1.45 14.07 -22.12
CA ASN A 435 -1.18 13.07 -21.08
C ASN A 435 -2.07 13.24 -19.84
N ASN A 436 -3.34 13.48 -20.04
CA ASN A 436 -4.27 13.69 -18.94
C ASN A 436 -4.56 12.38 -18.20
N LEU A 437 -4.29 12.37 -16.88
CA LEU A 437 -4.56 11.27 -15.95
C LEU A 437 -5.49 11.73 -14.82
N SER A 438 -5.95 12.98 -14.83
CA SER A 438 -6.75 13.57 -13.76
C SER A 438 -8.22 13.34 -14.00
N ALA A 439 -8.92 12.84 -12.98
CA ALA A 439 -10.38 12.85 -12.96
C ALA A 439 -10.88 14.29 -12.82
N PRO A 440 -12.01 14.66 -13.46
CA PRO A 440 -12.64 15.95 -13.23
C PRO A 440 -13.23 16.03 -11.81
N ALA A 441 -13.34 17.23 -11.27
CA ALA A 441 -14.05 17.52 -10.03
C ALA A 441 -15.18 18.51 -10.26
N VAL A 442 -16.33 18.26 -9.64
CA VAL A 442 -17.50 19.15 -9.76
C VAL A 442 -17.56 20.04 -8.51
N SER A 443 -17.66 21.36 -8.71
CA SER A 443 -17.81 22.34 -7.63
C SER A 443 -18.88 23.38 -8.00
N GLY A 444 -20.07 23.27 -7.45
CA GLY A 444 -21.22 24.05 -7.87
C GLY A 444 -21.49 23.87 -9.38
N ASP A 445 -21.58 24.96 -10.12
CA ASP A 445 -21.80 24.95 -11.57
C ASP A 445 -20.49 24.79 -12.38
N ASN A 446 -19.36 24.55 -11.72
CA ASN A 446 -18.05 24.44 -12.37
C ASN A 446 -17.55 23.00 -12.41
N LEU A 447 -16.99 22.63 -13.55
CA LEU A 447 -16.18 21.44 -13.70
C LEU A 447 -14.71 21.84 -13.70
N ILE A 448 -13.94 21.32 -12.75
CA ILE A 448 -12.53 21.60 -12.57
C ILE A 448 -11.74 20.43 -13.12
N VAL A 449 -10.80 20.70 -14.03
CA VAL A 449 -9.95 19.70 -14.66
C VAL A 449 -8.50 20.12 -14.51
N GLY A 450 -7.66 19.20 -14.07
CA GLY A 450 -6.21 19.32 -14.07
C GLY A 450 -5.61 18.63 -15.28
N GLY A 451 -4.47 19.11 -15.76
CA GLY A 451 -3.78 18.46 -16.87
C GLY A 451 -2.50 19.19 -17.25
N GLN A 452 -1.72 18.57 -18.14
CA GLN A 452 -0.48 19.11 -18.67
C GLN A 452 -0.77 19.71 -20.04
N THR A 453 -0.17 20.87 -20.35
CA THR A 453 -0.18 21.43 -21.71
C THR A 453 1.02 20.92 -22.52
N ALA A 454 1.00 21.09 -23.84
CA ALA A 454 2.12 20.69 -24.72
C ALA A 454 3.44 21.42 -24.40
N THR A 455 3.38 22.53 -23.67
CA THR A 455 4.54 23.34 -23.28
C THR A 455 4.93 23.17 -21.81
N GLY A 456 4.26 22.31 -21.05
CA GLY A 456 4.51 22.03 -19.62
C GLY A 456 3.49 22.64 -18.71
#